data_34dabffa219fa3e83ac0df9b4df807a0
#
_entry.id   34dabffa219fa3e83ac0df9b4df807a0
#
_cell.length_a   1.000
_cell.length_b   1.000
_cell.length_c   1.000
_cell.angle_alpha   90.00
_cell.angle_beta   90.00
_cell.angle_gamma   90.00
#
_symmetry.space_group_name_H-M   'P 1'
#
loop_
_entity.id
_entity.type
_entity.pdbx_description
1 polymer ?
#
loop_
_entity_poly.entity_id
_entity_poly.type
_entity_poly.pdbx_seq_one_letter_code
_entity_poly.pdbx_strand_id
1 'polypeptide(L)'
;MNYLAPSYIDVGRDGEAISDARLSFNYTWPEEDPRLQPQKARPARPEDERIFAECVNIRRLDWERFQEISASKPVYDRVFDLINHRTLQFNSRGRYRESPVWKGRIMEACERGKPISILLPVFCVIRNPVKRLQLTVPTTAEKITLRHLANIADMIRQMHPAGAVFHLITDSTFYGLPFGVTAVEAIRYVDLLRQLVADMGCGDTIKLHDMSQILSGRFEDFQESFEHWSARFNADPLADSLSQDSYNVWLASMAASLNTAKRQLDYKTLRDQFGGSGEVEATDDLYRRARTSLAEYRALKAAAADLQWEEAFFPNSLRATIHTKKVSSLGLRLYPEYKFRSNLLPYHGIGVIRLCEKTGLHYMTVEPEMFVCGCDGFTRITGQDGYTMHYLEDRTS
;
A
#
# COMPACT_ATOMS: atom_id res chain seq x y z
N MET A 1 23.53 -15.97 7.72
CA MET A 1 22.17 -16.44 7.36
C MET A 1 21.77 -15.77 6.06
N ASN A 2 21.57 -16.51 5.00
CA ASN A 2 21.19 -15.95 3.69
C ASN A 2 19.71 -15.61 3.70
N TYR A 3 19.35 -14.41 4.12
CA TYR A 3 17.93 -13.98 4.24
C TYR A 3 17.20 -13.81 2.90
N LEU A 4 17.95 -13.65 1.80
CA LEU A 4 17.36 -13.60 0.45
C LEU A 4 17.54 -14.91 -0.32
N ALA A 5 18.51 -15.75 0.04
CA ALA A 5 18.81 -16.96 -0.72
C ALA A 5 17.98 -18.20 -0.34
N PRO A 6 17.68 -18.51 0.95
CA PRO A 6 17.00 -19.78 1.25
C PRO A 6 15.53 -19.82 0.88
N SER A 7 14.83 -18.70 0.96
CA SER A 7 13.40 -18.65 0.63
C SER A 7 13.09 -18.67 -0.87
N TYR A 8 14.08 -18.36 -1.72
CA TYR A 8 13.94 -18.39 -3.18
C TYR A 8 14.50 -19.65 -3.83
N ILE A 9 15.46 -20.33 -3.19
CA ILE A 9 16.17 -21.47 -3.80
C ILE A 9 15.47 -22.80 -3.50
N ASP A 10 14.74 -22.93 -2.38
CA ASP A 10 14.02 -24.16 -2.06
C ASP A 10 12.75 -24.40 -2.88
N VAL A 11 12.26 -23.41 -3.58
CA VAL A 11 11.09 -23.56 -4.49
C VAL A 11 11.50 -24.18 -5.83
N GLY A 12 12.79 -24.29 -6.12
CA GLY A 12 13.30 -24.68 -7.44
C GLY A 12 14.19 -25.92 -7.54
N ARG A 13 14.51 -26.59 -6.43
CA ARG A 13 15.50 -27.68 -6.50
C ARG A 13 14.95 -29.06 -6.76
N ASP A 14 13.70 -29.34 -6.47
CA ASP A 14 13.19 -30.71 -6.56
C ASP A 14 12.12 -30.94 -7.63
N GLY A 15 11.92 -30.03 -8.58
CA GLY A 15 11.09 -30.30 -9.76
C GLY A 15 9.66 -30.87 -9.49
N GLU A 16 9.34 -31.14 -8.24
CA GLU A 16 8.00 -31.44 -7.83
C GLU A 16 7.25 -30.12 -7.71
N ALA A 17 6.40 -29.89 -8.69
CA ALA A 17 5.40 -28.86 -8.60
C ALA A 17 4.77 -28.92 -7.21
N ILE A 18 4.97 -27.85 -6.44
CA ILE A 18 4.12 -27.55 -5.29
C ILE A 18 2.73 -27.16 -5.84
N SER A 19 2.27 -27.93 -6.84
CA SER A 19 0.95 -27.78 -7.45
C SER A 19 -0.17 -28.30 -6.54
N ASP A 20 0.19 -29.00 -5.45
CA ASP A 20 -0.78 -29.61 -4.55
C ASP A 20 -0.52 -29.35 -3.05
N ALA A 21 0.46 -28.57 -2.67
CA ALA A 21 0.25 -27.80 -1.47
C ALA A 21 -0.88 -26.81 -1.79
N ARG A 22 -2.09 -27.29 -1.88
CA ARG A 22 -3.23 -26.55 -1.38
C ARG A 22 -2.85 -26.16 0.03
N LEU A 23 -2.13 -25.06 0.13
CA LEU A 23 -2.32 -24.11 1.17
C LEU A 23 -3.77 -23.68 1.01
N SER A 24 -4.69 -24.63 1.22
CA SER A 24 -5.96 -24.32 1.77
C SER A 24 -5.60 -23.64 3.08
N PHE A 25 -5.31 -22.34 2.97
CA PHE A 25 -5.65 -21.44 4.03
C PHE A 25 -7.16 -21.61 4.13
N ASN A 26 -7.58 -22.69 4.75
CA ASN A 26 -8.81 -22.76 5.49
C ASN A 26 -8.66 -21.71 6.58
N TYR A 27 -8.71 -20.46 6.16
CA TYR A 27 -9.24 -19.40 6.95
C TYR A 27 -10.73 -19.74 7.05
N THR A 28 -11.03 -20.81 7.74
CA THR A 28 -12.30 -20.92 8.40
C THR A 28 -12.31 -19.68 9.27
N TRP A 29 -13.15 -18.73 8.90
CA TRP A 29 -13.70 -17.77 9.83
C TRP A 29 -13.89 -18.57 11.12
N PRO A 30 -13.53 -18.04 12.29
CA PRO A 30 -13.98 -18.66 13.53
C PRO A 30 -15.50 -18.74 13.36
N GLU A 31 -15.98 -19.92 12.94
CA GLU A 31 -17.42 -20.17 12.72
C GLU A 31 -18.20 -19.89 14.01
N GLU A 32 -17.49 -19.69 15.10
CA GLU A 32 -17.96 -19.57 16.45
C GLU A 32 -18.17 -18.13 16.95
N ASP A 33 -17.62 -17.09 16.28
CA ASP A 33 -17.94 -15.72 16.70
C ASP A 33 -18.99 -15.10 15.74
N PRO A 34 -20.28 -15.08 16.13
CA PRO A 34 -21.33 -14.53 15.29
C PRO A 34 -21.14 -13.03 14.97
N ARG A 35 -20.29 -12.32 15.72
CA ARG A 35 -19.94 -10.92 15.47
C ARG A 35 -19.00 -10.75 14.27
N LEU A 36 -18.29 -11.81 13.89
CA LEU A 36 -17.36 -11.82 12.76
C LEU A 36 -17.99 -12.36 11.48
N GLN A 37 -19.21 -12.88 11.57
CA GLN A 37 -19.93 -13.35 10.40
C GLN A 37 -20.61 -12.18 9.72
N PRO A 38 -20.31 -11.90 8.44
CA PRO A 38 -21.02 -10.87 7.71
C PRO A 38 -22.49 -11.27 7.65
N GLN A 39 -23.33 -10.44 8.19
CA GLN A 39 -24.79 -10.68 8.22
C GLN A 39 -25.38 -10.79 6.83
N LYS A 40 -24.77 -10.12 5.86
CA LYS A 40 -25.15 -10.18 4.44
C LYS A 40 -23.92 -10.32 3.56
N ALA A 41 -23.95 -11.28 2.65
CA ALA A 41 -22.92 -11.45 1.63
C ALA A 41 -23.57 -11.76 0.27
N ARG A 42 -22.99 -11.22 -0.79
CA ARG A 42 -23.38 -11.56 -2.17
C ARG A 42 -22.17 -11.51 -3.11
N PRO A 43 -22.18 -12.25 -4.21
CA PRO A 43 -21.21 -12.08 -5.27
C PRO A 43 -21.30 -10.70 -5.93
N ALA A 44 -20.19 -10.27 -6.53
CA ALA A 44 -20.17 -9.07 -7.35
C ALA A 44 -21.13 -9.18 -8.53
N ARG A 45 -21.74 -8.06 -8.93
CA ARG A 45 -22.71 -7.93 -10.01
C ARG A 45 -22.26 -6.87 -11.00
N PRO A 46 -22.83 -6.85 -12.24
CA PRO A 46 -22.48 -5.82 -13.23
C PRO A 46 -22.70 -4.37 -12.73
N GLU A 47 -23.68 -4.14 -11.87
CA GLU A 47 -23.92 -2.82 -11.28
C GLU A 47 -22.76 -2.33 -10.40
N ASP A 48 -21.98 -3.24 -9.80
CA ASP A 48 -20.83 -2.90 -8.98
C ASP A 48 -19.70 -2.26 -9.82
N GLU A 49 -19.63 -2.55 -11.13
CA GLU A 49 -18.68 -1.88 -12.04
C GLU A 49 -19.02 -0.39 -12.23
N ARG A 50 -20.30 -0.02 -12.27
CA ARG A 50 -20.71 1.39 -12.28
C ARG A 50 -20.32 2.07 -10.97
N ILE A 51 -20.58 1.43 -9.85
CA ILE A 51 -20.20 1.93 -8.52
C ILE A 51 -18.68 2.12 -8.45
N PHE A 52 -17.93 1.16 -8.96
CA PHE A 52 -16.48 1.25 -9.07
C PHE A 52 -16.05 2.47 -9.91
N ALA A 53 -16.62 2.66 -11.10
CA ALA A 53 -16.31 3.81 -11.96
C ALA A 53 -16.60 5.16 -11.26
N GLU A 54 -17.63 5.21 -10.44
CA GLU A 54 -17.92 6.37 -9.62
C GLU A 54 -16.85 6.61 -8.54
N CYS A 55 -16.34 5.58 -7.91
CA CYS A 55 -15.32 5.69 -6.86
C CYS A 55 -13.96 6.17 -7.37
N VAL A 56 -13.58 5.83 -8.61
CA VAL A 56 -12.29 6.22 -9.20
C VAL A 56 -12.30 7.61 -9.83
N ASN A 57 -13.46 8.24 -9.94
CA ASN A 57 -13.56 9.55 -10.57
C ASN A 57 -13.00 10.65 -9.64
N ILE A 58 -12.06 11.43 -10.14
CA ILE A 58 -11.42 12.55 -9.42
C ILE A 58 -12.33 13.78 -9.49
N ARG A 59 -13.45 13.76 -8.82
CA ARG A 59 -14.54 14.76 -8.94
C ARG A 59 -14.23 16.14 -8.39
N ARG A 60 -13.20 16.27 -7.54
CA ARG A 60 -12.82 17.56 -6.95
C ARG A 60 -11.86 18.35 -7.81
N LEU A 61 -11.37 17.77 -8.87
CA LEU A 61 -10.60 18.44 -9.87
C LEU A 61 -11.56 18.80 -11.02
N ASP A 62 -11.89 20.07 -11.12
CA ASP A 62 -12.52 20.61 -12.32
C ASP A 62 -11.44 20.63 -13.42
N TRP A 63 -11.43 19.56 -14.22
CA TRP A 63 -10.38 19.33 -15.21
C TRP A 63 -10.41 20.36 -16.34
N GLU A 64 -11.59 20.73 -16.82
CA GLU A 64 -11.76 21.73 -17.88
C GLU A 64 -11.25 23.09 -17.41
N ARG A 65 -11.70 23.53 -16.25
CA ARG A 65 -11.24 24.77 -15.63
C ARG A 65 -9.74 24.76 -15.33
N PHE A 66 -9.20 23.61 -14.89
CA PHE A 66 -7.75 23.48 -14.67
C PHE A 66 -6.99 23.68 -15.97
N GLN A 67 -7.43 23.07 -17.08
CA GLN A 67 -6.82 23.22 -18.40
C GLN A 67 -6.89 24.66 -18.88
N GLU A 68 -8.04 25.33 -18.74
CA GLU A 68 -8.21 26.72 -19.12
C GLU A 68 -7.24 27.68 -18.38
N ILE A 69 -7.21 27.59 -17.03
CA ILE A 69 -6.36 28.43 -16.18
C ILE A 69 -4.87 28.19 -16.47
N SER A 70 -4.50 26.95 -16.79
CA SER A 70 -3.11 26.56 -17.01
C SER A 70 -2.66 26.69 -18.47
N ALA A 71 -3.56 26.97 -19.41
CA ALA A 71 -3.28 26.96 -20.87
C ALA A 71 -2.11 27.84 -21.29
N SER A 72 -1.93 28.99 -20.63
CA SER A 72 -0.84 29.94 -20.92
C SER A 72 0.51 29.53 -20.34
N LYS A 73 0.56 28.51 -19.47
CA LYS A 73 1.79 28.07 -18.84
C LYS A 73 2.55 27.04 -19.69
N PRO A 74 3.88 26.96 -19.58
CA PRO A 74 4.66 25.86 -20.15
C PRO A 74 4.14 24.51 -19.72
N VAL A 75 4.28 23.49 -20.56
CA VAL A 75 3.79 22.12 -20.29
C VAL A 75 4.29 21.58 -18.95
N TYR A 76 5.57 21.75 -18.65
CA TYR A 76 6.17 21.28 -17.39
C TYR A 76 5.56 21.96 -16.15
N ASP A 77 5.19 23.24 -16.25
CA ASP A 77 4.51 23.95 -15.16
C ASP A 77 3.08 23.43 -14.97
N ARG A 78 2.37 23.14 -16.07
CA ARG A 78 1.02 22.57 -16.02
C ARG A 78 1.02 21.19 -15.36
N VAL A 79 1.97 20.35 -15.73
CA VAL A 79 2.13 19.02 -15.12
C VAL A 79 2.50 19.14 -13.64
N PHE A 80 3.43 20.05 -13.31
CA PHE A 80 3.80 20.30 -11.93
C PHE A 80 2.61 20.77 -11.09
N ASP A 81 1.80 21.71 -11.61
CA ASP A 81 0.59 22.20 -10.94
C ASP A 81 -0.46 21.11 -10.74
N LEU A 82 -0.61 20.22 -11.74
CA LEU A 82 -1.51 19.06 -11.61
C LEU A 82 -1.05 18.12 -10.48
N ILE A 83 0.21 17.69 -10.51
CA ILE A 83 0.75 16.77 -9.49
C ILE A 83 0.69 17.41 -8.10
N ASN A 84 0.87 18.73 -8.00
CA ASN A 84 0.75 19.51 -6.77
C ASN A 84 -0.70 19.87 -6.39
N HIS A 85 -1.68 19.50 -7.20
CA HIS A 85 -3.05 19.89 -6.92
C HIS A 85 -3.56 19.24 -5.63
N ARG A 86 -4.24 20.04 -4.79
CA ARG A 86 -4.73 19.64 -3.45
C ARG A 86 -5.59 18.36 -3.43
N THR A 87 -6.21 18.00 -4.56
CA THR A 87 -7.02 16.77 -4.68
C THR A 87 -6.15 15.53 -4.85
N LEU A 88 -4.93 15.68 -5.36
CA LEU A 88 -4.00 14.59 -5.62
C LEU A 88 -2.95 14.43 -4.52
N GLN A 89 -2.79 15.45 -3.68
CA GLN A 89 -1.79 15.46 -2.62
C GLN A 89 -2.38 15.29 -1.22
N PHE A 90 -1.61 14.65 -0.33
CA PHE A 90 -1.92 14.61 1.11
C PHE A 90 -1.61 15.93 1.82
N ASN A 91 -0.53 16.60 1.45
CA ASN A 91 0.01 17.76 2.15
C ASN A 91 -0.21 19.05 1.38
N SER A 92 -1.37 19.67 1.52
CA SER A 92 -1.64 20.98 0.93
C SER A 92 -1.03 22.17 1.69
N ARG A 93 -0.34 21.95 2.82
CA ARG A 93 0.08 23.01 3.75
C ARG A 93 1.57 23.40 3.68
N GLY A 94 2.39 22.71 2.92
CA GLY A 94 3.83 22.97 2.86
C GLY A 94 4.28 23.50 1.51
N ARG A 95 5.06 24.61 1.51
CA ARG A 95 5.96 24.88 0.40
C ARG A 95 7.05 23.82 0.45
N TYR A 96 6.99 22.86 -0.44
CA TYR A 96 7.99 21.82 -0.50
C TYR A 96 9.34 22.42 -0.88
N ARG A 97 10.36 22.27 -0.04
CA ARG A 97 11.71 22.73 -0.32
C ARG A 97 12.28 22.11 -1.59
N GLU A 98 11.81 20.93 -1.99
CA GLU A 98 12.27 20.20 -3.17
C GLU A 98 11.42 20.43 -4.42
N SER A 99 10.41 21.31 -4.36
CA SER A 99 9.63 21.71 -5.54
C SER A 99 10.50 22.07 -6.74
N PRO A 100 11.65 22.79 -6.58
CA PRO A 100 12.53 23.10 -7.71
C PRO A 100 13.13 21.84 -8.36
N VAL A 101 13.50 20.82 -7.56
CA VAL A 101 14.07 19.56 -8.07
C VAL A 101 13.01 18.79 -8.88
N TRP A 102 11.80 18.67 -8.33
CA TRP A 102 10.71 18.00 -9.05
C TRP A 102 10.35 18.71 -10.34
N LYS A 103 10.25 20.03 -10.28
CA LYS A 103 9.97 20.85 -11.47
C LYS A 103 11.08 20.70 -12.52
N GLY A 104 12.34 20.68 -12.11
CA GLY A 104 13.49 20.45 -12.99
C GLY A 104 13.42 19.08 -13.68
N ARG A 105 13.11 18.00 -12.94
CA ARG A 105 12.94 16.64 -13.49
C ARG A 105 11.77 16.56 -14.47
N ILE A 106 10.65 17.21 -14.16
CA ILE A 106 9.49 17.28 -15.07
C ILE A 106 9.87 18.05 -16.34
N MET A 107 10.54 19.19 -16.21
CA MET A 107 10.99 20.01 -17.35
C MET A 107 11.91 19.20 -18.25
N GLU A 108 12.92 18.55 -17.70
CA GLU A 108 13.84 17.68 -18.46
C GLU A 108 13.11 16.55 -19.22
N ALA A 109 12.13 15.91 -18.57
CA ALA A 109 11.34 14.87 -19.22
C ALA A 109 10.50 15.44 -20.38
N CYS A 110 9.87 16.60 -20.17
CA CYS A 110 9.08 17.27 -21.21
C CYS A 110 9.92 17.72 -22.40
N GLU A 111 11.09 18.33 -22.15
CA GLU A 111 12.02 18.80 -23.20
C GLU A 111 12.58 17.64 -24.04
N ARG A 112 12.80 16.49 -23.41
CA ARG A 112 13.28 15.29 -24.09
C ARG A 112 12.18 14.43 -24.72
N GLY A 113 10.91 14.82 -24.59
CA GLY A 113 9.78 14.03 -25.06
C GLY A 113 9.69 12.65 -24.40
N LYS A 114 10.19 12.50 -23.17
CA LYS A 114 10.16 11.24 -22.42
C LYS A 114 9.01 11.21 -21.41
N PRO A 115 8.49 10.03 -21.06
CA PRO A 115 7.52 9.92 -19.99
C PRO A 115 8.07 10.46 -18.66
N ILE A 116 7.22 11.11 -17.88
CA ILE A 116 7.59 11.53 -16.53
C ILE A 116 7.58 10.28 -15.63
N SER A 117 8.74 9.94 -15.10
CA SER A 117 8.93 8.80 -14.21
C SER A 117 8.57 9.17 -12.77
N ILE A 118 7.64 8.44 -12.15
CA ILE A 118 7.19 8.64 -10.77
C ILE A 118 7.45 7.36 -9.99
N LEU A 119 8.34 7.42 -9.02
CA LEU A 119 8.69 6.29 -8.15
C LEU A 119 7.85 6.32 -6.90
N LEU A 120 7.11 5.25 -6.62
CA LEU A 120 6.20 5.15 -5.49
C LEU A 120 6.31 3.78 -4.81
N PRO A 121 7.00 3.63 -3.68
CA PRO A 121 6.89 2.45 -2.83
C PRO A 121 5.49 2.32 -2.25
N VAL A 122 4.85 1.20 -2.56
CA VAL A 122 3.44 0.96 -2.25
C VAL A 122 3.14 -0.55 -2.29
N PHE A 123 2.02 -0.96 -1.75
CA PHE A 123 1.57 -2.36 -1.72
C PHE A 123 2.45 -3.29 -0.89
N CYS A 124 2.79 -2.84 0.32
CA CYS A 124 3.42 -3.70 1.30
C CYS A 124 2.38 -4.63 1.94
N VAL A 125 2.63 -5.93 1.88
CA VAL A 125 1.80 -6.90 2.62
C VAL A 125 2.26 -6.91 4.08
N ILE A 126 1.49 -6.28 4.93
CA ILE A 126 1.68 -6.37 6.38
C ILE A 126 0.60 -7.29 6.94
N ARG A 127 1.04 -8.35 7.63
CA ARG A 127 0.12 -9.30 8.25
C ARG A 127 -0.54 -8.67 9.47
N ASN A 128 -1.74 -8.13 9.28
CA ASN A 128 -2.54 -7.57 10.36
C ASN A 128 -3.98 -8.05 10.24
N PRO A 129 -4.38 -9.07 10.98
CA PRO A 129 -5.69 -9.71 10.86
C PRO A 129 -6.84 -8.80 11.26
N VAL A 130 -6.59 -7.73 12.01
CA VAL A 130 -7.63 -6.72 12.34
C VAL A 130 -7.96 -5.87 11.12
N LYS A 131 -6.92 -5.52 10.37
CA LYS A 131 -7.04 -4.62 9.21
C LYS A 131 -7.49 -5.35 7.96
N ARG A 132 -7.05 -6.60 7.79
CA ARG A 132 -7.39 -7.45 6.64
C ARG A 132 -7.51 -8.89 7.07
N LEU A 133 -8.64 -9.49 6.81
CA LEU A 133 -8.88 -10.92 7.09
C LEU A 133 -8.28 -11.81 6.00
N GLN A 134 -8.18 -11.28 4.79
CA GLN A 134 -7.59 -11.95 3.62
C GLN A 134 -6.31 -11.25 3.21
N LEU A 135 -5.20 -11.68 3.80
CA LEU A 135 -3.93 -10.94 3.76
C LEU A 135 -3.25 -10.92 2.40
N THR A 136 -3.50 -11.91 1.55
CA THR A 136 -2.70 -12.17 0.33
C THR A 136 -3.45 -11.94 -0.97
N VAL A 137 -4.68 -11.41 -0.92
CA VAL A 137 -5.49 -11.18 -2.11
C VAL A 137 -5.76 -9.69 -2.29
N PRO A 138 -5.42 -9.08 -3.43
CA PRO A 138 -5.82 -7.72 -3.73
C PRO A 138 -7.34 -7.56 -3.74
N THR A 139 -7.81 -6.44 -3.26
CA THR A 139 -9.23 -6.11 -3.12
C THR A 139 -9.62 -4.95 -4.04
N THR A 140 -10.87 -4.54 -3.99
CA THR A 140 -11.32 -3.34 -4.71
C THR A 140 -10.52 -2.08 -4.32
N ALA A 141 -9.95 -2.03 -3.12
CA ALA A 141 -9.15 -0.90 -2.70
C ALA A 141 -7.85 -0.76 -3.51
N GLU A 142 -7.15 -1.87 -3.77
CA GLU A 142 -6.00 -1.88 -4.67
C GLU A 142 -6.42 -1.59 -6.12
N LYS A 143 -7.53 -2.17 -6.58
CA LYS A 143 -8.07 -1.91 -7.93
C LYS A 143 -8.36 -0.42 -8.14
N ILE A 144 -9.00 0.24 -7.17
CA ILE A 144 -9.27 1.69 -7.21
C ILE A 144 -7.97 2.48 -7.21
N THR A 145 -6.97 2.08 -6.40
CA THR A 145 -5.67 2.74 -6.36
C THR A 145 -4.98 2.70 -7.73
N LEU A 146 -4.89 1.54 -8.35
CA LEU A 146 -4.26 1.38 -9.66
C LEU A 146 -4.98 2.22 -10.71
N ARG A 147 -6.31 2.20 -10.73
CA ARG A 147 -7.09 3.02 -11.67
C ARG A 147 -6.92 4.52 -11.40
N HIS A 148 -6.86 4.94 -10.16
CA HIS A 148 -6.61 6.34 -9.80
C HIS A 148 -5.25 6.84 -10.30
N LEU A 149 -4.19 6.03 -10.13
CA LEU A 149 -2.86 6.37 -10.63
C LEU A 149 -2.83 6.41 -12.17
N ALA A 150 -3.51 5.45 -12.82
CA ALA A 150 -3.66 5.45 -14.29
C ALA A 150 -4.40 6.70 -14.78
N ASN A 151 -5.47 7.12 -14.11
CA ASN A 151 -6.20 8.35 -14.45
C ASN A 151 -5.31 9.60 -14.33
N ILE A 152 -4.43 9.66 -13.32
CA ILE A 152 -3.44 10.75 -13.19
C ILE A 152 -2.47 10.74 -14.41
N ALA A 153 -1.98 9.57 -14.79
CA ALA A 153 -1.10 9.45 -15.96
C ALA A 153 -1.81 9.87 -17.26
N ASP A 154 -3.08 9.55 -17.42
CA ASP A 154 -3.89 9.95 -18.56
C ASP A 154 -4.13 11.48 -18.61
N MET A 155 -4.36 12.12 -17.46
CA MET A 155 -4.43 13.58 -17.37
C MET A 155 -3.10 14.24 -17.74
N ILE A 156 -1.97 13.67 -17.32
CA ILE A 156 -0.65 14.13 -17.75
C ILE A 156 -0.48 13.97 -19.26
N ARG A 157 -0.91 12.82 -19.84
CA ARG A 157 -0.81 12.54 -21.27
C ARG A 157 -1.56 13.56 -22.13
N GLN A 158 -2.66 14.11 -21.65
CA GLN A 158 -3.39 15.17 -22.35
C GLN A 158 -2.60 16.49 -22.46
N MET A 159 -1.62 16.72 -21.59
CA MET A 159 -0.76 17.91 -21.61
C MET A 159 0.63 17.62 -22.20
N HIS A 160 1.14 16.43 -21.95
CA HIS A 160 2.44 15.93 -22.36
C HIS A 160 2.26 14.56 -23.04
N PRO A 161 2.34 14.44 -24.37
CA PRO A 161 1.98 13.21 -25.11
C PRO A 161 2.72 11.95 -24.67
N ALA A 162 3.96 12.08 -24.19
CA ALA A 162 4.71 10.95 -23.64
C ALA A 162 4.12 10.46 -22.28
N GLY A 163 3.28 11.26 -21.62
CA GLY A 163 2.57 10.89 -20.41
C GLY A 163 3.45 10.75 -19.17
N ALA A 164 2.99 9.92 -18.25
CA ALA A 164 3.75 9.52 -17.06
C ALA A 164 3.72 8.02 -16.86
N VAL A 165 4.77 7.49 -16.21
CA VAL A 165 4.88 6.10 -15.79
C VAL A 165 5.07 6.06 -14.29
N PHE A 166 4.19 5.33 -13.60
CA PHE A 166 4.32 5.03 -12.18
C PHE A 166 5.11 3.74 -12.00
N HIS A 167 6.29 3.85 -11.40
CA HIS A 167 7.08 2.70 -10.94
C HIS A 167 6.68 2.41 -9.50
N LEU A 168 5.82 1.40 -9.33
CA LEU A 168 5.34 0.97 -8.02
C LEU A 168 6.28 -0.09 -7.48
N ILE A 169 6.91 0.21 -6.36
CA ILE A 169 7.86 -0.71 -5.71
C ILE A 169 7.11 -1.45 -4.63
N THR A 170 6.90 -2.74 -4.85
CA THR A 170 6.38 -3.65 -3.83
C THR A 170 7.56 -4.16 -3.00
N ASP A 171 7.45 -4.05 -1.70
CA ASP A 171 8.49 -4.46 -0.77
C ASP A 171 8.09 -5.70 0.06
N SER A 172 6.99 -6.34 -0.33
CA SER A 172 6.39 -7.44 0.40
C SER A 172 7.30 -8.65 0.55
N THR A 173 8.00 -9.02 -0.52
CA THR A 173 8.96 -10.13 -0.53
C THR A 173 10.20 -9.83 0.29
N PHE A 174 10.49 -8.57 0.51
CA PHE A 174 11.68 -8.09 1.18
C PHE A 174 11.42 -7.75 2.65
N TYR A 175 10.39 -6.95 2.92
CA TYR A 175 10.06 -6.51 4.27
C TYR A 175 8.97 -7.35 4.96
N GLY A 176 8.34 -8.29 4.26
CA GLY A 176 7.25 -9.09 4.81
C GLY A 176 7.66 -10.06 5.90
N LEU A 177 8.86 -10.66 5.77
CA LEU A 177 9.34 -11.68 6.71
C LEU A 177 9.36 -11.20 8.18
N PRO A 178 9.90 -10.02 8.53
CA PRO A 178 9.82 -9.51 9.89
C PRO A 178 8.40 -9.35 10.42
N PHE A 179 7.41 -9.16 9.55
CA PHE A 179 5.99 -9.09 9.89
C PHE A 179 5.28 -10.45 9.88
N GLY A 180 6.01 -11.54 9.70
CA GLY A 180 5.46 -12.88 9.67
C GLY A 180 4.73 -13.23 8.36
N VAL A 181 4.97 -12.48 7.29
CA VAL A 181 4.51 -12.80 5.93
C VAL A 181 5.51 -13.77 5.30
N THR A 182 5.02 -14.88 4.80
CA THR A 182 5.90 -15.83 4.08
C THR A 182 6.26 -15.32 2.68
N ALA A 183 7.38 -15.79 2.13
CA ALA A 183 7.77 -15.44 0.77
C ALA A 183 6.68 -15.86 -0.25
N VAL A 184 6.05 -17.01 -0.06
CA VAL A 184 4.95 -17.51 -0.92
C VAL A 184 3.76 -16.57 -0.90
N GLU A 185 3.34 -16.09 0.28
CA GLU A 185 2.25 -15.12 0.41
C GLU A 185 2.59 -13.80 -0.31
N ALA A 186 3.82 -13.31 -0.11
CA ALA A 186 4.28 -12.07 -0.72
C ALA A 186 4.35 -12.17 -2.26
N ILE A 187 4.93 -13.25 -2.79
CA ILE A 187 5.01 -13.50 -4.24
C ILE A 187 3.61 -13.58 -4.84
N ARG A 188 2.71 -14.38 -4.23
CA ARG A 188 1.33 -14.51 -4.68
C ARG A 188 0.62 -13.16 -4.76
N TYR A 189 0.78 -12.32 -3.75
CA TYR A 189 0.17 -11.00 -3.74
C TYR A 189 0.67 -10.12 -4.89
N VAL A 190 1.99 -10.09 -5.11
CA VAL A 190 2.60 -9.33 -6.20
C VAL A 190 2.14 -9.83 -7.56
N ASP A 191 2.03 -11.14 -7.75
CA ASP A 191 1.56 -11.73 -9.01
C ASP A 191 0.08 -11.41 -9.27
N LEU A 192 -0.77 -11.45 -8.24
CA LEU A 192 -2.15 -11.02 -8.36
C LEU A 192 -2.28 -9.52 -8.66
N LEU A 193 -1.40 -8.67 -8.11
CA LEU A 193 -1.35 -7.26 -8.49
C LEU A 193 -0.92 -7.07 -9.95
N ARG A 194 0.06 -7.83 -10.44
CA ARG A 194 0.46 -7.81 -11.86
C ARG A 194 -0.69 -8.21 -12.78
N GLN A 195 -1.40 -9.28 -12.41
CA GLN A 195 -2.60 -9.71 -13.13
C GLN A 195 -3.65 -8.60 -13.15
N LEU A 196 -3.91 -7.97 -12.01
CA LEU A 196 -4.86 -6.86 -11.90
C LEU A 196 -4.48 -5.67 -12.79
N VAL A 197 -3.19 -5.31 -12.87
CA VAL A 197 -2.68 -4.27 -13.79
C VAL A 197 -2.93 -4.66 -15.25
N ALA A 198 -2.70 -5.93 -15.62
CA ALA A 198 -2.94 -6.45 -16.96
C ALA A 198 -4.43 -6.43 -17.31
N ASP A 199 -5.29 -6.95 -16.44
CA ASP A 199 -6.76 -7.00 -16.63
C ASP A 199 -7.38 -5.60 -16.79
N MET A 200 -6.78 -4.61 -16.12
CA MET A 200 -7.21 -3.21 -16.22
C MET A 200 -6.66 -2.49 -17.46
N GLY A 201 -5.78 -3.11 -18.24
CA GLY A 201 -5.15 -2.53 -19.42
C GLY A 201 -4.28 -1.29 -19.11
N CYS A 202 -3.71 -1.18 -17.90
CA CYS A 202 -2.90 -0.04 -17.50
C CYS A 202 -1.38 -0.33 -17.41
N GLY A 203 -0.94 -1.44 -18.00
CA GLY A 203 0.46 -1.86 -17.98
C GLY A 203 1.46 -0.90 -18.65
N ASP A 204 1.01 0.01 -19.51
CA ASP A 204 1.88 1.03 -20.10
C ASP A 204 2.17 2.18 -19.14
N THR A 205 1.26 2.45 -18.21
CA THR A 205 1.38 3.56 -17.25
C THR A 205 1.76 3.12 -15.85
N ILE A 206 1.59 1.82 -15.52
CA ILE A 206 1.91 1.26 -14.21
C ILE A 206 2.88 0.10 -14.38
N LYS A 207 4.05 0.21 -13.76
CA LYS A 207 5.08 -0.82 -13.71
C LYS A 207 5.26 -1.28 -12.28
N LEU A 208 5.01 -2.55 -12.01
CA LEU A 208 5.22 -3.16 -10.69
C LEU A 208 6.63 -3.76 -10.62
N HIS A 209 7.38 -3.34 -9.64
CA HIS A 209 8.72 -3.82 -9.36
C HIS A 209 8.76 -4.43 -7.96
N ASP A 210 9.46 -5.54 -7.81
CA ASP A 210 9.72 -6.17 -6.53
C ASP A 210 11.08 -5.71 -5.99
N MET A 211 11.13 -5.28 -4.73
CA MET A 211 12.35 -4.79 -4.12
C MET A 211 13.44 -5.87 -4.09
N SER A 212 13.08 -7.12 -3.87
CA SER A 212 14.06 -8.22 -3.86
C SER A 212 14.71 -8.41 -5.23
N GLN A 213 13.96 -8.24 -6.31
CA GLN A 213 14.50 -8.30 -7.68
C GLN A 213 15.40 -7.10 -7.98
N ILE A 214 15.03 -5.89 -7.51
CA ILE A 214 15.86 -4.69 -7.65
C ILE A 214 17.21 -4.90 -6.98
N LEU A 215 17.23 -5.43 -5.76
CA LEU A 215 18.45 -5.60 -4.97
C LEU A 215 19.26 -6.84 -5.32
N SER A 216 18.71 -7.78 -6.08
CA SER A 216 19.39 -9.05 -6.42
C SER A 216 20.72 -8.85 -7.14
N GLY A 217 20.83 -7.81 -7.98
CA GLY A 217 22.08 -7.49 -8.72
C GLY A 217 23.19 -6.90 -7.84
N ARG A 218 22.90 -6.54 -6.58
CA ARG A 218 23.85 -5.99 -5.60
C ARG A 218 23.75 -6.72 -4.26
N PHE A 219 23.55 -8.01 -4.34
CA PHE A 219 23.27 -8.83 -3.16
C PHE A 219 24.38 -8.80 -2.11
N GLU A 220 25.64 -8.89 -2.54
CA GLU A 220 26.78 -8.90 -1.63
C GLU A 220 26.90 -7.58 -0.85
N ASP A 221 26.85 -6.45 -1.55
CA ASP A 221 26.86 -5.12 -0.93
C ASP A 221 25.69 -4.95 0.05
N PHE A 222 24.52 -5.46 -0.34
CA PHE A 222 23.34 -5.41 0.51
C PHE A 222 23.50 -6.24 1.78
N GLN A 223 24.05 -7.45 1.65
CA GLN A 223 24.24 -8.34 2.78
C GLN A 223 25.23 -7.77 3.79
N GLU A 224 26.35 -7.20 3.34
CA GLU A 224 27.34 -6.56 4.21
C GLU A 224 26.69 -5.39 4.99
N SER A 225 25.98 -4.51 4.30
CA SER A 225 25.27 -3.41 4.95
C SER A 225 24.19 -3.90 5.91
N PHE A 226 23.44 -4.94 5.54
CA PHE A 226 22.41 -5.52 6.41
C PHE A 226 22.99 -6.11 7.70
N GLU A 227 24.10 -6.83 7.62
CA GLU A 227 24.78 -7.38 8.79
C GLU A 227 25.27 -6.27 9.73
N HIS A 228 25.86 -5.21 9.17
CA HIS A 228 26.25 -4.03 9.92
C HIS A 228 25.09 -3.40 10.70
N TRP A 229 23.98 -3.08 10.00
CA TRP A 229 22.82 -2.44 10.62
C TRP A 229 22.09 -3.36 11.58
N SER A 230 22.04 -4.66 11.30
CA SER A 230 21.45 -5.65 12.18
C SER A 230 22.18 -5.73 13.51
N ALA A 231 23.51 -5.77 13.49
CA ALA A 231 24.31 -5.73 14.71
C ALA A 231 24.06 -4.44 15.51
N ARG A 232 24.03 -3.30 14.82
CA ARG A 232 23.81 -1.99 15.44
C ARG A 232 22.44 -1.88 16.11
N PHE A 233 21.33 -2.24 15.43
CA PHE A 233 19.99 -2.12 16.00
C PHE A 233 19.67 -3.16 17.07
N ASN A 234 20.36 -4.30 17.06
CA ASN A 234 20.27 -5.27 18.15
C ASN A 234 21.00 -4.78 19.41
N ALA A 235 22.13 -4.08 19.24
CA ALA A 235 22.90 -3.52 20.37
C ALA A 235 22.23 -2.25 20.94
N ASP A 236 21.70 -1.39 20.08
CA ASP A 236 21.00 -0.15 20.46
C ASP A 236 19.69 0.00 19.68
N PRO A 237 18.55 -0.39 20.25
CA PRO A 237 17.25 -0.26 19.60
C PRO A 237 16.84 1.18 19.25
N LEU A 238 17.43 2.19 19.88
CA LEU A 238 17.14 3.60 19.63
C LEU A 238 18.17 4.27 18.72
N ALA A 239 19.14 3.53 18.20
CA ALA A 239 20.11 4.06 17.25
C ALA A 239 19.42 4.86 16.12
N ASP A 240 20.14 5.82 15.54
CA ASP A 240 19.69 6.71 14.47
C ASP A 240 18.54 7.65 14.84
N SER A 241 18.60 8.20 16.07
CA SER A 241 17.68 9.25 16.54
C SER A 241 16.20 8.84 16.56
N LEU A 242 15.91 7.54 16.68
CA LEU A 242 14.55 7.09 16.91
C LEU A 242 14.12 7.45 18.32
N SER A 243 13.05 8.23 18.48
CA SER A 243 12.51 8.52 19.79
C SER A 243 11.92 7.27 20.44
N GLN A 244 11.96 7.20 21.78
CA GLN A 244 11.37 6.09 22.54
C GLN A 244 9.87 5.89 22.18
N ASP A 245 9.12 6.99 22.05
CA ASP A 245 7.70 6.93 21.69
C ASP A 245 7.49 6.32 20.29
N SER A 246 8.29 6.75 19.32
CA SER A 246 8.24 6.19 17.97
C SER A 246 8.62 4.71 17.96
N TYR A 247 9.63 4.32 18.72
CA TYR A 247 10.02 2.93 18.87
C TYR A 247 8.90 2.09 19.48
N ASN A 248 8.25 2.56 20.54
CA ASN A 248 7.15 1.86 21.20
C ASN A 248 5.95 1.66 20.25
N VAL A 249 5.61 2.69 19.47
CA VAL A 249 4.54 2.59 18.45
C VAL A 249 4.87 1.54 17.39
N TRP A 250 6.13 1.50 16.93
CA TRP A 250 6.56 0.52 15.93
C TRP A 250 6.61 -0.89 16.52
N LEU A 251 7.08 -1.03 17.77
CA LEU A 251 7.13 -2.29 18.49
C LEU A 251 5.72 -2.86 18.70
N ALA A 252 4.77 -2.04 19.12
CA ALA A 252 3.37 -2.43 19.27
C ALA A 252 2.74 -2.88 17.93
N SER A 253 3.02 -2.17 16.85
CA SER A 253 2.58 -2.53 15.50
C SER A 253 3.18 -3.87 15.04
N MET A 254 4.45 -4.10 15.32
CA MET A 254 5.15 -5.36 15.02
C MET A 254 4.57 -6.52 15.85
N ALA A 255 4.37 -6.32 17.14
CA ALA A 255 3.77 -7.32 18.03
C ALA A 255 2.35 -7.69 17.56
N ALA A 256 1.53 -6.72 17.19
CA ALA A 256 0.20 -6.96 16.64
C ALA A 256 0.25 -7.76 15.34
N SER A 257 1.22 -7.50 14.48
CA SER A 257 1.39 -8.23 13.21
C SER A 257 1.85 -9.68 13.43
N LEU A 258 2.69 -9.92 14.43
CA LEU A 258 3.21 -11.26 14.76
C LEU A 258 2.24 -12.09 15.61
N ASN A 259 1.27 -11.45 16.24
CA ASN A 259 0.32 -12.13 17.13
C ASN A 259 -0.78 -12.85 16.35
N THR A 260 -0.44 -13.96 15.75
CA THR A 260 -1.39 -14.78 14.99
C THR A 260 -2.37 -15.55 15.88
N ALA A 261 -2.05 -15.73 17.17
CA ALA A 261 -2.87 -16.50 18.11
C ALA A 261 -4.08 -15.74 18.66
N LYS A 262 -4.04 -14.41 18.64
CA LYS A 262 -5.14 -13.58 19.17
C LYS A 262 -6.21 -13.20 18.10
N ARG A 263 -6.62 -14.17 17.28
CA ARG A 263 -7.83 -14.04 16.46
C ARG A 263 -9.13 -13.90 17.27
N GLN A 264 -9.02 -14.14 18.58
CA GLN A 264 -10.13 -14.06 19.55
C GLN A 264 -10.13 -12.77 20.38
N LEU A 265 -9.35 -11.76 20.00
CA LEU A 265 -9.41 -10.49 20.72
C LEU A 265 -10.79 -9.87 20.54
N ASP A 266 -11.42 -9.58 21.67
CA ASP A 266 -12.64 -8.79 21.73
C ASP A 266 -12.47 -7.48 20.94
N TYR A 267 -13.46 -7.19 20.11
CA TYR A 267 -13.53 -5.97 19.30
C TYR A 267 -13.26 -4.68 20.09
N LYS A 268 -13.70 -4.63 21.35
CA LYS A 268 -13.47 -3.50 22.26
C LYS A 268 -12.00 -3.34 22.56
N THR A 269 -11.32 -4.45 22.91
CA THR A 269 -9.88 -4.47 23.20
C THR A 269 -9.07 -4.06 21.96
N LEU A 270 -9.47 -4.50 20.77
CA LEU A 270 -8.83 -4.10 19.52
C LEU A 270 -9.02 -2.62 19.21
N ARG A 271 -10.22 -2.09 19.40
CA ARG A 271 -10.51 -0.68 19.19
C ARG A 271 -9.72 0.21 20.17
N ASP A 272 -9.63 -0.19 21.41
CA ASP A 272 -8.91 0.56 22.45
C ASP A 272 -7.39 0.51 22.21
N GLN A 273 -6.86 -0.57 21.63
CA GLN A 273 -5.44 -0.68 21.23
C GLN A 273 -5.09 0.20 20.02
N PHE A 274 -6.01 0.43 19.10
CA PHE A 274 -5.77 1.27 17.91
C PHE A 274 -6.19 2.72 18.09
N GLY A 275 -7.04 3.00 19.05
CA GLY A 275 -7.55 4.36 19.35
C GLY A 275 -6.84 5.06 20.52
N GLY A 276 -6.03 4.37 21.28
CA GLY A 276 -5.32 4.88 22.46
C GLY A 276 -3.94 4.25 22.60
N SER A 277 -3.11 4.84 23.43
CA SER A 277 -1.79 4.36 23.84
C SER A 277 -1.84 3.09 24.72
N GLY A 278 -2.83 2.24 24.54
CA GLY A 278 -3.01 1.01 25.30
C GLY A 278 -1.85 0.06 25.12
N GLU A 279 -1.18 -0.27 26.19
CA GLU A 279 -0.19 -1.35 26.24
C GLU A 279 -0.87 -2.66 25.85
N VAL A 280 -0.33 -3.29 24.80
CA VAL A 280 -0.70 -4.65 24.47
C VAL A 280 -0.15 -5.53 25.58
N GLU A 281 -0.99 -6.21 26.36
CA GLU A 281 -0.56 -7.33 27.20
C GLU A 281 -0.05 -8.48 26.29
N ALA A 282 1.12 -8.27 25.75
CA ALA A 282 1.81 -9.30 25.03
C ALA A 282 2.64 -10.11 26.01
N THR A 283 2.66 -11.42 25.82
CA THR A 283 3.58 -12.28 26.56
C THR A 283 5.02 -11.81 26.32
N ASP A 284 5.91 -11.97 27.27
CA ASP A 284 7.34 -11.61 27.15
C ASP A 284 7.96 -12.21 25.87
N ASP A 285 7.51 -13.38 25.45
CA ASP A 285 7.95 -14.02 24.20
C ASP A 285 7.53 -13.23 22.95
N LEU A 286 6.30 -12.76 22.88
CA LEU A 286 5.84 -11.95 21.75
C LEU A 286 6.59 -10.62 21.66
N TYR A 287 6.85 -9.98 22.80
CA TYR A 287 7.65 -8.76 22.85
C TYR A 287 9.09 -8.99 22.40
N ARG A 288 9.70 -10.08 22.85
CA ARG A 288 11.05 -10.45 22.42
C ARG A 288 11.12 -10.68 20.91
N ARG A 289 10.17 -11.42 20.36
CA ARG A 289 10.05 -11.65 18.91
C ARG A 289 9.82 -10.35 18.15
N ALA A 290 8.94 -9.49 18.64
CA ALA A 290 8.66 -8.20 18.02
C ALA A 290 9.89 -7.29 18.01
N ARG A 291 10.72 -7.28 19.07
CA ARG A 291 11.98 -6.53 19.12
C ARG A 291 12.97 -7.01 18.06
N THR A 292 13.17 -8.31 17.95
CA THR A 292 14.04 -8.92 16.94
C THR A 292 13.56 -8.57 15.53
N SER A 293 12.28 -8.77 15.25
CA SER A 293 11.68 -8.44 13.95
C SER A 293 11.74 -6.94 13.62
N LEU A 294 11.59 -6.08 14.62
CA LEU A 294 11.71 -4.64 14.42
C LEU A 294 13.15 -4.22 14.10
N ALA A 295 14.14 -4.79 14.79
CA ALA A 295 15.55 -4.56 14.51
C ALA A 295 15.90 -5.01 13.08
N GLU A 296 15.45 -6.20 12.69
CA GLU A 296 15.61 -6.75 11.34
C GLU A 296 14.96 -5.85 10.27
N TYR A 297 13.70 -5.46 10.45
CA TYR A 297 13.00 -4.56 9.53
C TYR A 297 13.75 -3.23 9.35
N ARG A 298 14.26 -2.67 10.43
CA ARG A 298 15.06 -1.42 10.36
C ARG A 298 16.37 -1.63 9.63
N ALA A 299 17.05 -2.76 9.88
CA ALA A 299 18.30 -3.11 9.21
C ALA A 299 18.10 -3.27 7.70
N LEU A 300 17.05 -3.97 7.27
CA LEU A 300 16.67 -4.10 5.86
C LEU A 300 16.46 -2.73 5.19
N LYS A 301 15.77 -1.81 5.88
CA LYS A 301 15.54 -0.45 5.35
C LYS A 301 16.81 0.38 5.26
N ALA A 302 17.69 0.30 6.26
CA ALA A 302 18.94 1.02 6.28
C ALA A 302 19.90 0.49 5.21
N ALA A 303 20.03 -0.83 5.09
CA ALA A 303 20.85 -1.46 4.06
C ALA A 303 20.39 -1.11 2.63
N ALA A 304 19.09 -1.13 2.39
CA ALA A 304 18.55 -0.69 1.10
C ALA A 304 18.87 0.79 0.82
N ALA A 305 18.79 1.66 1.85
CA ALA A 305 19.11 3.08 1.72
C ALA A 305 20.60 3.32 1.40
N ASP A 306 21.51 2.57 2.03
CA ASP A 306 22.95 2.66 1.76
C ASP A 306 23.29 2.38 0.31
N LEU A 307 22.56 1.49 -0.37
CA LEU A 307 22.73 1.18 -1.78
C LEU A 307 22.21 2.28 -2.72
N GLN A 308 21.58 3.32 -2.19
CA GLN A 308 20.98 4.40 -2.98
C GLN A 308 20.13 3.85 -4.15
N TRP A 309 19.39 2.75 -3.91
CA TRP A 309 18.68 1.99 -4.93
C TRP A 309 17.74 2.84 -5.78
N GLU A 310 17.13 3.85 -5.20
CA GLU A 310 16.19 4.74 -5.91
C GLU A 310 16.88 5.44 -7.08
N GLU A 311 18.06 6.03 -6.85
CA GLU A 311 18.82 6.71 -7.89
C GLU A 311 19.52 5.76 -8.84
N ALA A 312 19.98 4.60 -8.33
CA ALA A 312 20.67 3.59 -9.14
C ALA A 312 19.76 2.94 -10.18
N PHE A 313 18.50 2.64 -9.82
CA PHE A 313 17.59 1.91 -10.71
C PHE A 313 16.53 2.81 -11.37
N PHE A 314 16.24 3.96 -10.77
CA PHE A 314 15.22 4.90 -11.26
C PHE A 314 15.76 6.33 -11.31
N PRO A 315 16.85 6.58 -12.04
CA PRO A 315 17.47 7.90 -12.11
C PRO A 315 16.46 8.92 -12.64
N ASN A 316 16.50 10.12 -12.09
CA ASN A 316 15.62 11.24 -12.47
C ASN A 316 14.11 11.02 -12.20
N SER A 317 13.73 9.96 -11.49
CA SER A 317 12.33 9.77 -11.12
C SER A 317 11.88 10.74 -10.03
N LEU A 318 10.63 11.18 -10.11
CA LEU A 318 9.99 11.92 -9.03
C LEU A 318 9.69 10.95 -7.88
N ARG A 319 10.35 11.15 -6.75
CA ARG A 319 10.08 10.34 -5.57
C ARG A 319 8.77 10.76 -4.94
N ALA A 320 7.74 9.94 -5.08
CA ALA A 320 6.47 10.09 -4.38
C ALA A 320 6.42 9.25 -3.08
N THR A 321 5.61 9.68 -2.14
CA THR A 321 5.37 9.00 -0.88
C THR A 321 3.89 8.97 -0.56
N ILE A 322 3.48 7.91 0.11
CA ILE A 322 2.15 7.77 0.70
C ILE A 322 2.09 8.29 2.13
N HIS A 323 3.23 8.69 2.69
CA HIS A 323 3.36 9.19 4.05
C HIS A 323 3.69 10.68 4.07
N THR A 324 2.97 11.43 4.85
CA THR A 324 3.03 12.90 4.91
C THR A 324 4.23 13.47 5.68
N LYS A 325 5.11 12.64 6.21
CA LYS A 325 6.07 13.03 7.27
C LYS A 325 7.34 13.70 6.79
N LYS A 326 7.68 13.69 5.50
CA LYS A 326 8.91 14.33 5.00
C LYS A 326 8.56 15.43 4.01
N VAL A 327 9.10 16.62 4.28
CA VAL A 327 8.97 17.81 3.40
C VAL A 327 9.65 17.58 2.03
N SER A 328 10.47 16.53 1.94
CA SER A 328 11.30 16.17 0.80
C SER A 328 10.64 15.26 -0.24
N SER A 329 9.43 14.79 -0.01
CA SER A 329 8.80 13.83 -0.91
C SER A 329 7.40 14.28 -1.30
N LEU A 330 7.06 14.07 -2.57
CA LEU A 330 5.74 14.35 -3.10
C LEU A 330 4.71 13.42 -2.44
N GLY A 331 3.83 13.96 -1.60
CA GLY A 331 2.76 13.19 -0.95
C GLY A 331 1.63 12.91 -1.94
N LEU A 332 1.47 11.67 -2.38
CA LEU A 332 0.47 11.31 -3.37
C LEU A 332 -0.70 10.55 -2.71
N ARG A 333 -1.93 10.97 -3.01
CA ARG A 333 -3.12 10.23 -2.62
C ARG A 333 -3.25 8.98 -3.48
N LEU A 334 -3.57 7.87 -2.84
CA LEU A 334 -3.71 6.58 -3.53
C LEU A 334 -5.12 6.32 -4.06
N TYR A 335 -6.09 7.09 -3.66
CA TYR A 335 -7.48 7.01 -4.16
C TYR A 335 -8.17 8.36 -4.01
N PRO A 336 -9.22 8.64 -4.80
CA PRO A 336 -10.00 9.86 -4.70
C PRO A 336 -10.71 9.91 -3.35
N GLU A 337 -10.26 10.79 -2.46
CA GLU A 337 -10.84 10.94 -1.13
C GLU A 337 -12.06 11.86 -1.16
N TYR A 338 -13.16 11.41 -0.60
CA TYR A 338 -14.29 12.25 -0.24
C TYR A 338 -14.11 12.68 1.23
N LYS A 339 -14.39 13.86 1.61
CA LYS A 339 -14.34 14.58 2.91
C LYS A 339 -13.89 13.84 4.20
N PHE A 340 -13.94 12.54 4.27
CA PHE A 340 -13.57 11.76 5.46
C PHE A 340 -12.12 11.31 5.38
N ARG A 341 -11.41 11.51 6.47
CA ARG A 341 -10.02 11.07 6.60
C ARG A 341 -9.99 9.57 6.88
N SER A 342 -9.93 8.77 5.85
CA SER A 342 -9.39 7.43 6.05
C SER A 342 -7.89 7.56 6.28
N ASN A 343 -7.41 7.05 7.39
CA ASN A 343 -5.98 7.04 7.70
C ASN A 343 -5.31 5.75 7.21
N LEU A 344 -6.08 4.81 6.66
CA LEU A 344 -5.55 3.54 6.18
C LEU A 344 -5.18 3.62 4.70
N LEU A 345 -4.07 2.96 4.39
CA LEU A 345 -3.66 2.71 3.02
C LEU A 345 -4.51 1.58 2.42
N PRO A 346 -4.77 1.58 1.10
CA PRO A 346 -5.65 0.61 0.46
C PRO A 346 -5.30 -0.85 0.78
N TYR A 347 -4.02 -1.16 0.87
CA TYR A 347 -3.50 -2.49 1.17
C TYR A 347 -3.37 -2.81 2.67
N HIS A 348 -3.69 -1.86 3.55
CA HIS A 348 -3.72 -2.04 5.01
C HIS A 348 -5.14 -2.19 5.57
N GLY A 349 -6.16 -2.22 4.74
CA GLY A 349 -7.54 -2.35 5.15
C GLY A 349 -8.41 -2.92 4.06
N ILE A 350 -9.70 -2.85 4.26
CA ILE A 350 -10.71 -3.22 3.26
C ILE A 350 -11.42 -1.98 2.73
N GLY A 351 -11.73 -1.98 1.45
CA GLY A 351 -12.54 -0.92 0.85
C GLY A 351 -13.98 -0.98 1.37
N VAL A 352 -14.50 0.16 1.81
CA VAL A 352 -15.90 0.36 2.16
C VAL A 352 -16.49 1.39 1.22
N ILE A 353 -17.44 0.99 0.43
CA ILE A 353 -18.12 1.85 -0.54
C ILE A 353 -19.38 2.41 0.10
N ARG A 354 -19.49 3.72 0.09
CA ARG A 354 -20.59 4.50 0.67
C ARG A 354 -21.24 5.40 -0.35
N LEU A 355 -22.52 5.68 -0.17
CA LEU A 355 -23.25 6.65 -0.99
C LEU A 355 -23.17 8.03 -0.32
N CYS A 356 -22.76 9.04 -1.07
CA CYS A 356 -22.84 10.40 -0.61
C CYS A 356 -24.26 10.97 -0.81
N GLU A 357 -24.99 11.21 0.25
CA GLU A 357 -26.35 11.75 0.21
C GLU A 357 -26.45 13.08 -0.56
N LYS A 358 -25.42 13.93 -0.45
CA LYS A 358 -25.42 15.25 -1.12
C LYS A 358 -25.27 15.20 -2.62
N THR A 359 -24.56 14.19 -3.13
CA THR A 359 -24.22 14.10 -4.57
C THR A 359 -24.87 12.91 -5.24
N GLY A 360 -25.45 11.98 -4.48
CA GLY A 360 -25.98 10.72 -4.99
C GLY A 360 -24.93 9.78 -5.58
N LEU A 361 -23.65 10.02 -5.30
CA LEU A 361 -22.53 9.31 -5.93
C LEU A 361 -21.76 8.49 -4.89
N HIS A 362 -21.27 7.32 -5.31
CA HIS A 362 -20.47 6.45 -4.45
C HIS A 362 -19.04 6.95 -4.28
N TYR A 363 -18.47 6.69 -3.12
CA TYR A 363 -17.07 6.94 -2.80
C TYR A 363 -16.54 5.80 -1.91
N MET A 364 -15.23 5.60 -1.90
CA MET A 364 -14.59 4.59 -1.07
C MET A 364 -13.88 5.22 0.12
N THR A 365 -14.00 4.56 1.27
CA THR A 365 -13.09 4.69 2.41
C THR A 365 -12.35 3.39 2.62
N VAL A 366 -11.25 3.40 3.37
CA VAL A 366 -10.52 2.18 3.75
C VAL A 366 -10.56 2.04 5.26
N GLU A 367 -11.10 0.94 5.72
CA GLU A 367 -11.36 0.67 7.13
C GLU A 367 -10.65 -0.62 7.57
N PRO A 368 -10.35 -0.81 8.86
CA PRO A 368 -9.99 -2.13 9.37
C PRO A 368 -11.15 -3.09 9.16
N GLU A 369 -10.88 -4.23 8.51
CA GLU A 369 -11.95 -5.16 8.11
C GLU A 369 -12.75 -5.69 9.29
N MET A 370 -12.10 -5.93 10.43
CA MET A 370 -12.76 -6.35 11.67
C MET A 370 -13.80 -5.35 12.18
N PHE A 371 -13.69 -4.07 11.80
CA PHE A 371 -14.66 -3.05 12.22
C PHE A 371 -15.91 -3.00 11.36
N VAL A 372 -15.87 -3.62 10.21
CA VAL A 372 -16.95 -3.59 9.23
C VAL A 372 -17.68 -4.91 9.15
N CYS A 373 -16.95 -6.02 9.28
CA CYS A 373 -17.49 -7.35 9.03
C CYS A 373 -18.64 -7.76 9.96
N GLY A 374 -18.66 -7.26 11.18
CA GLY A 374 -19.74 -7.53 12.16
C GLY A 374 -20.78 -6.43 12.30
N CYS A 375 -20.70 -5.36 11.49
CA CYS A 375 -21.62 -4.25 11.59
C CYS A 375 -22.88 -4.45 10.75
N ASP A 376 -24.05 -4.11 11.31
CA ASP A 376 -25.28 -3.93 10.55
C ASP A 376 -25.14 -2.79 9.54
N GLY A 377 -25.82 -2.90 8.43
CA GLY A 377 -25.86 -1.83 7.41
C GLY A 377 -24.75 -1.95 6.34
N PHE A 378 -24.02 -3.06 6.31
CA PHE A 378 -23.06 -3.34 5.25
C PHE A 378 -23.29 -4.72 4.62
N THR A 379 -23.17 -4.77 3.31
CA THR A 379 -23.18 -6.01 2.54
C THR A 379 -21.77 -6.33 2.07
N ARG A 380 -21.27 -7.51 2.39
CA ARG A 380 -19.99 -8.04 1.89
C ARG A 380 -20.12 -8.42 0.43
N ILE A 381 -19.30 -7.85 -0.43
CA ILE A 381 -19.23 -8.20 -1.85
C ILE A 381 -18.04 -9.13 -2.05
N THR A 382 -18.30 -10.29 -2.65
CA THR A 382 -17.27 -11.33 -2.88
C THR A 382 -16.95 -11.47 -4.36
N GLY A 383 -15.70 -11.82 -4.66
CA GLY A 383 -15.27 -12.27 -5.97
C GLY A 383 -15.78 -13.67 -6.30
N GLN A 384 -15.47 -14.17 -7.50
CA GLN A 384 -15.85 -15.50 -7.96
C GLN A 384 -15.25 -16.63 -7.12
N ASP A 385 -14.11 -16.38 -6.50
CA ASP A 385 -13.37 -17.26 -5.59
C ASP A 385 -13.87 -17.19 -4.12
N GLY A 386 -14.92 -16.39 -3.86
CA GLY A 386 -15.49 -16.20 -2.54
C GLY A 386 -14.74 -15.21 -1.63
N TYR A 387 -13.59 -14.66 -2.08
CA TYR A 387 -12.85 -13.65 -1.31
C TYR A 387 -13.61 -12.32 -1.25
N THR A 388 -13.47 -11.62 -0.12
CA THR A 388 -14.04 -10.28 0.05
C THR A 388 -13.36 -9.29 -0.88
N MET A 389 -14.12 -8.65 -1.74
CA MET A 389 -13.62 -7.56 -2.57
C MET A 389 -13.75 -6.21 -1.85
N HIS A 390 -14.88 -5.95 -1.26
CA HIS A 390 -15.20 -4.74 -0.50
C HIS A 390 -16.50 -4.93 0.29
N TYR A 391 -16.82 -3.96 1.13
CA TYR A 391 -18.13 -3.82 1.74
C TYR A 391 -18.89 -2.67 1.09
N LEU A 392 -20.18 -2.89 0.86
CA LEU A 392 -21.09 -1.89 0.34
C LEU A 392 -22.04 -1.48 1.46
N GLU A 393 -22.14 -0.19 1.76
CA GLU A 393 -23.10 0.35 2.71
C GLU A 393 -24.53 0.13 2.19
N ASP A 394 -25.35 -0.52 3.01
CA ASP A 394 -26.75 -0.73 2.69
C ASP A 394 -27.46 0.65 2.70
N ARG A 395 -28.30 0.89 1.74
CA ARG A 395 -29.13 2.09 1.75
C ARG A 395 -30.01 2.03 2.99
N THR A 396 -29.86 2.97 3.88
CA THR A 396 -30.89 3.22 4.90
C THR A 396 -32.15 3.60 4.15
N SER A 397 -33.13 2.68 4.16
CA SER A 397 -34.46 2.89 3.60
C SER A 397 -35.20 3.96 4.36
#